data_9397b70551c7d5813d82559c7cb764f7
#
_entry.id   9397b70551c7d5813d82559c7cb764f7
#
_cell.length_a   1.000
_cell.length_b   1.000
_cell.length_c   1.000
_cell.angle_alpha   90.00
_cell.angle_beta   90.00
_cell.angle_gamma   90.00
#
_symmetry.space_group_name_H-M   'P 1'
#
loop_
_entity.id
_entity.type
_entity.pdbx_description
1 polymer ?
#
loop_
_entity_poly.entity_id
_entity_poly.type
_entity_poly.pdbx_seq_one_letter_code
_entity_poly.pdbx_strand_id
1 'polypeptide(L)'
;TERGTFVINGAERVIVSQLHRSPGVFFGQSMHTNGTKLYSARIIPFKGSWIEFATDINNVMYAYIDRKKKLPVTTLLRAIGYEADQQILEIFDLADEVKVTKANLKKAVGRKLAARVLSTWVEDFVDEDTGEVVSIERNNVIVDRETVLQEEHVEQILESGAKTILLHKENLSGIDFSIIYNTLQKDPCNSEKEAVVYIYRQLRASEPPDEATARDVIEKLFFSDKRYDLG
;
A
#
# COMPACT_ATOMS: atom_id res chain seq x y z
N THR A 1 -31.98 -8.23 38.27
CA THR A 1 -32.80 -8.88 39.29
C THR A 1 -31.96 -9.90 40.09
N GLU A 2 -32.48 -10.41 41.18
CA GLU A 2 -31.81 -11.49 41.97
C GLU A 2 -31.59 -12.77 41.16
N ARG A 3 -32.36 -12.95 40.09
CA ARG A 3 -32.25 -14.10 39.13
C ARG A 3 -31.21 -13.87 38.02
N GLY A 4 -30.45 -12.78 38.04
CA GLY A 4 -29.47 -12.47 37.00
C GLY A 4 -30.10 -11.96 35.68
N THR A 5 -31.33 -11.50 35.72
CA THR A 5 -32.03 -10.92 34.59
C THR A 5 -32.06 -9.38 34.65
N PHE A 6 -32.31 -8.72 33.52
CA PHE A 6 -32.45 -7.29 33.37
C PHE A 6 -33.87 -6.94 32.95
N VAL A 7 -34.43 -5.87 33.42
CA VAL A 7 -35.70 -5.35 32.93
C VAL A 7 -35.39 -4.17 32.00
N ILE A 8 -35.69 -4.35 30.72
CA ILE A 8 -35.43 -3.35 29.67
C ILE A 8 -36.76 -3.09 28.95
N ASN A 9 -37.23 -1.83 28.97
CA ASN A 9 -38.51 -1.45 28.40
C ASN A 9 -39.68 -2.30 28.91
N GLY A 10 -39.71 -2.62 30.21
CA GLY A 10 -40.73 -3.44 30.82
C GLY A 10 -40.69 -4.94 30.56
N ALA A 11 -39.75 -5.42 29.74
CA ALA A 11 -39.54 -6.85 29.46
C ALA A 11 -38.34 -7.39 30.26
N GLU A 12 -38.53 -8.54 30.92
CA GLU A 12 -37.43 -9.27 31.58
C GLU A 12 -36.56 -9.93 30.50
N ARG A 13 -35.27 -9.64 30.53
CA ARG A 13 -34.28 -10.12 29.56
C ARG A 13 -33.08 -10.71 30.25
N VAL A 14 -32.42 -11.62 29.59
CA VAL A 14 -31.14 -12.21 30.03
C VAL A 14 -30.07 -11.97 28.98
N ILE A 15 -28.84 -11.72 29.43
CA ILE A 15 -27.69 -11.63 28.53
C ILE A 15 -27.20 -13.05 28.26
N VAL A 16 -27.16 -13.40 26.98
CA VAL A 16 -26.63 -14.70 26.53
C VAL A 16 -25.23 -14.53 25.93
N SER A 17 -24.38 -15.52 26.12
CA SER A 17 -23.07 -15.56 25.50
C SER A 17 -23.23 -15.72 23.99
N GLN A 18 -22.46 -14.94 23.23
CA GLN A 18 -22.43 -15.02 21.77
C GLN A 18 -21.10 -15.61 21.32
N LEU A 19 -21.18 -16.66 20.50
CA LEU A 19 -19.98 -17.22 19.88
C LEU A 19 -19.53 -16.32 18.74
N HIS A 20 -18.26 -15.92 18.78
CA HIS A 20 -17.61 -15.17 17.69
C HIS A 20 -16.23 -15.71 17.40
N ARG A 21 -15.64 -15.33 16.27
CA ARG A 21 -14.26 -15.69 15.97
C ARG A 21 -13.31 -14.98 16.90
N SER A 22 -12.28 -15.70 17.38
CA SER A 22 -11.22 -15.09 18.18
C SER A 22 -10.46 -14.05 17.36
N PRO A 23 -10.09 -12.92 17.98
CA PRO A 23 -9.17 -11.97 17.33
C PRO A 23 -7.81 -12.62 17.12
N GLY A 24 -7.08 -12.18 16.09
CA GLY A 24 -5.75 -12.67 15.78
C GLY A 24 -5.43 -12.66 14.30
N VAL A 25 -4.25 -13.21 13.98
CA VAL A 25 -3.78 -13.37 12.59
C VAL A 25 -3.82 -14.84 12.22
N PHE A 26 -4.49 -15.14 11.11
CA PHE A 26 -4.67 -16.50 10.61
C PHE A 26 -4.04 -16.63 9.23
N PHE A 27 -3.10 -17.56 9.09
CA PHE A 27 -2.45 -17.86 7.83
C PHE A 27 -3.12 -19.05 7.16
N GLY A 28 -3.24 -19.00 5.84
CA GLY A 28 -3.83 -20.06 5.05
C GLY A 28 -3.02 -20.33 3.77
N GLN A 29 -3.16 -21.53 3.27
CA GLN A 29 -2.64 -21.95 1.98
C GLN A 29 -3.76 -22.69 1.23
N SER A 30 -3.92 -22.37 -0.04
CA SER A 30 -4.81 -23.07 -0.95
C SER A 30 -4.08 -23.45 -2.22
N MET A 31 -4.60 -24.40 -2.95
CA MET A 31 -4.05 -24.81 -4.24
C MET A 31 -5.02 -24.42 -5.34
N HIS A 32 -4.52 -23.66 -6.30
CA HIS A 32 -5.28 -23.33 -7.50
C HIS A 32 -5.39 -24.56 -8.41
N THR A 33 -6.38 -24.59 -9.30
CA THR A 33 -6.62 -25.72 -10.22
C THR A 33 -5.45 -26.04 -11.14
N ASN A 34 -4.56 -25.06 -11.39
CA ASN A 34 -3.32 -25.24 -12.17
C ASN A 34 -2.13 -25.79 -11.34
N GLY A 35 -2.32 -26.11 -10.07
CA GLY A 35 -1.27 -26.60 -9.16
C GLY A 35 -0.46 -25.52 -8.45
N THR A 36 -0.73 -24.23 -8.69
CA THR A 36 -0.05 -23.12 -8.00
C THR A 36 -0.52 -23.00 -6.56
N LYS A 37 0.42 -22.90 -5.62
CA LYS A 37 0.10 -22.62 -4.22
C LYS A 37 -0.19 -21.14 -4.03
N LEU A 38 -1.35 -20.84 -3.46
CA LEU A 38 -1.78 -19.49 -3.10
C LEU A 38 -1.74 -19.35 -1.58
N TYR A 39 -1.23 -18.22 -1.13
CA TYR A 39 -1.09 -17.93 0.30
C TYR A 39 -2.05 -16.82 0.69
N SER A 40 -2.56 -16.90 1.91
CA SER A 40 -3.41 -15.86 2.48
C SER A 40 -3.07 -15.63 3.95
N ALA A 41 -3.31 -14.40 4.39
CA ALA A 41 -3.25 -14.03 5.80
C ALA A 41 -4.48 -13.19 6.12
N ARG A 42 -5.15 -13.48 7.23
CA ARG A 42 -6.35 -12.76 7.66
C ARG A 42 -6.15 -12.20 9.05
N ILE A 43 -6.33 -10.89 9.19
CA ILE A 43 -6.35 -10.19 10.47
C ILE A 43 -7.80 -10.03 10.90
N ILE A 44 -8.14 -10.62 12.04
CA ILE A 44 -9.46 -10.51 12.67
C ILE A 44 -9.26 -9.67 13.92
N PRO A 45 -9.74 -8.40 13.97
CA PRO A 45 -9.69 -7.59 15.17
C PRO A 45 -10.75 -8.05 16.18
N PHE A 46 -10.58 -7.70 17.47
CA PHE A 46 -11.63 -7.84 18.46
C PHE A 46 -12.85 -6.97 18.07
N LYS A 47 -12.57 -5.75 17.59
CA LYS A 47 -13.56 -4.80 17.08
C LYS A 47 -13.01 -4.10 15.85
N GLY A 48 -13.77 -4.05 14.77
CA GLY A 48 -13.42 -3.31 13.56
C GLY A 48 -13.48 -4.16 12.29
N SER A 49 -12.95 -3.60 11.21
CA SER A 49 -12.95 -4.21 9.89
C SER A 49 -11.91 -5.34 9.78
N TRP A 50 -12.30 -6.42 9.12
CA TRP A 50 -11.38 -7.50 8.80
C TRP A 50 -10.51 -7.14 7.62
N ILE A 51 -9.23 -7.51 7.68
CA ILE A 51 -8.32 -7.43 6.52
C ILE A 51 -7.88 -8.84 6.16
N GLU A 52 -7.95 -9.15 4.88
CA GLU A 52 -7.39 -10.38 4.33
C GLU A 52 -6.41 -10.04 3.21
N PHE A 53 -5.21 -10.59 3.29
CA PHE A 53 -4.21 -10.54 2.24
C PHE A 53 -4.21 -11.86 1.51
N ALA A 54 -4.16 -11.84 0.18
CA ALA A 54 -4.09 -13.05 -0.62
C ALA A 54 -3.24 -12.83 -1.86
N THR A 55 -2.45 -13.85 -2.22
CA THR A 55 -1.73 -13.89 -3.49
C THR A 55 -2.61 -14.47 -4.59
N ASP A 56 -2.42 -13.99 -5.81
CA ASP A 56 -3.05 -14.58 -6.99
C ASP A 56 -2.06 -15.46 -7.79
N ILE A 57 -2.54 -16.03 -8.89
CA ILE A 57 -1.75 -16.91 -9.78
C ILE A 57 -0.59 -16.20 -10.48
N ASN A 58 -0.60 -14.86 -10.52
CA ASN A 58 0.43 -14.02 -11.11
C ASN A 58 1.43 -13.51 -10.06
N ASN A 59 1.42 -14.08 -8.85
CA ASN A 59 2.23 -13.60 -7.73
C ASN A 59 1.99 -12.12 -7.42
N VAL A 60 0.74 -11.67 -7.48
CA VAL A 60 0.32 -10.33 -7.04
C VAL A 60 -0.41 -10.44 -5.72
N MET A 61 -0.04 -9.61 -4.75
CA MET A 61 -0.69 -9.60 -3.45
C MET A 61 -1.79 -8.55 -3.39
N TYR A 62 -2.98 -8.99 -3.04
CA TYR A 62 -4.16 -8.15 -2.85
C TYR A 62 -4.59 -8.10 -1.40
N ALA A 63 -5.13 -6.95 -1.01
CA ALA A 63 -5.82 -6.75 0.25
C ALA A 63 -7.34 -6.69 0.02
N TYR A 64 -8.09 -7.29 0.94
CA TYR A 64 -9.55 -7.25 0.99
C TYR A 64 -9.98 -6.68 2.33
N ILE A 65 -10.72 -5.59 2.31
CA ILE A 65 -11.29 -4.97 3.50
C ILE A 65 -12.75 -5.38 3.59
N ASP A 66 -13.14 -6.05 4.68
CA ASP A 66 -14.51 -6.58 4.90
C ASP A 66 -15.04 -7.40 3.73
N ARG A 67 -14.17 -8.20 3.08
CA ARG A 67 -14.50 -9.01 1.90
C ARG A 67 -15.05 -8.23 0.71
N LYS A 68 -14.79 -6.93 0.65
CA LYS A 68 -15.13 -6.09 -0.49
C LYS A 68 -14.14 -6.28 -1.64
N LYS A 69 -14.23 -5.41 -2.65
CA LYS A 69 -13.35 -5.47 -3.82
C LYS A 69 -11.87 -5.51 -3.42
N LYS A 70 -11.10 -6.31 -4.15
CA LYS A 70 -9.67 -6.43 -3.98
C LYS A 70 -8.94 -5.16 -4.43
N LEU A 71 -7.91 -4.80 -3.69
CA LEU A 71 -6.98 -3.73 -4.04
C LEU A 71 -5.53 -4.23 -3.88
N PRO A 72 -4.57 -3.74 -4.67
CA PRO A 72 -3.17 -4.09 -4.49
C PRO A 72 -2.71 -3.72 -3.07
N VAL A 73 -1.90 -4.59 -2.43
CA VAL A 73 -1.43 -4.31 -1.07
C VAL A 73 -0.57 -3.05 -1.01
N THR A 74 0.15 -2.73 -2.09
CA THR A 74 0.97 -1.52 -2.21
C THR A 74 0.12 -0.25 -2.17
N THR A 75 -1.07 -0.26 -2.76
CA THR A 75 -2.03 0.84 -2.65
C THR A 75 -2.47 1.05 -1.20
N LEU A 76 -2.70 -0.03 -0.45
CA LEU A 76 -3.01 0.09 0.99
C LEU A 76 -1.82 0.67 1.77
N LEU A 77 -0.60 0.21 1.50
CA LEU A 77 0.62 0.73 2.13
C LEU A 77 0.81 2.23 1.86
N ARG A 78 0.57 2.69 0.62
CA ARG A 78 0.61 4.12 0.31
C ARG A 78 -0.40 4.92 1.11
N ALA A 79 -1.63 4.42 1.21
CA ALA A 79 -2.71 5.11 1.93
C ALA A 79 -2.48 5.21 3.45
N ILE A 80 -1.62 4.39 4.03
CA ILE A 80 -1.25 4.44 5.46
C ILE A 80 0.08 5.15 5.72
N GLY A 81 0.69 5.78 4.68
CA GLY A 81 1.85 6.65 4.84
C GLY A 81 3.16 6.19 4.18
N TYR A 82 3.18 5.04 3.47
CA TYR A 82 4.35 4.62 2.67
C TYR A 82 4.17 5.07 1.22
N GLU A 83 4.33 6.36 0.99
CA GLU A 83 3.97 7.01 -0.27
C GLU A 83 4.80 6.51 -1.46
N ALA A 84 6.12 6.49 -1.32
CA ALA A 84 7.06 6.17 -2.39
C ALA A 84 7.32 4.66 -2.55
N ASP A 85 7.60 4.23 -3.78
CA ASP A 85 8.04 2.86 -4.07
C ASP A 85 9.26 2.47 -3.21
N GLN A 86 10.18 3.43 -2.97
CA GLN A 86 11.35 3.25 -2.12
C GLN A 86 10.96 2.78 -0.72
N GLN A 87 10.06 3.48 -0.05
CA GLN A 87 9.62 3.15 1.31
C GLN A 87 9.00 1.76 1.39
N ILE A 88 8.20 1.38 0.36
CA ILE A 88 7.60 0.05 0.28
C ILE A 88 8.68 -1.02 0.11
N LEU A 89 9.67 -0.80 -0.76
CA LEU A 89 10.76 -1.75 -0.99
C LEU A 89 11.69 -1.88 0.23
N GLU A 90 11.90 -0.81 0.99
CA GLU A 90 12.66 -0.81 2.24
C GLU A 90 12.01 -1.67 3.32
N ILE A 91 10.66 -1.61 3.49
CA ILE A 91 9.95 -2.45 4.47
C ILE A 91 10.24 -3.94 4.25
N PHE A 92 10.33 -4.35 2.99
CA PHE A 92 10.54 -5.75 2.61
C PHE A 92 12.01 -6.08 2.37
N ASP A 93 12.92 -5.12 2.53
CA ASP A 93 14.36 -5.26 2.26
C ASP A 93 14.67 -5.85 0.87
N LEU A 94 14.00 -5.33 -0.16
CA LEU A 94 14.01 -5.89 -1.52
C LEU A 94 14.98 -5.21 -2.48
N ALA A 95 15.51 -4.05 -2.15
CA ALA A 95 16.31 -3.25 -3.05
C ALA A 95 17.65 -2.82 -2.42
N ASP A 96 18.65 -2.66 -3.29
CA ASP A 96 19.92 -2.03 -2.95
C ASP A 96 19.85 -0.54 -3.30
N GLU A 97 20.11 0.32 -2.32
CA GLU A 97 20.21 1.76 -2.55
C GLU A 97 21.60 2.12 -3.09
N VAL A 98 21.61 2.80 -4.24
CA VAL A 98 22.84 3.25 -4.91
C VAL A 98 22.83 4.77 -5.06
N LYS A 99 23.85 5.45 -4.51
CA LYS A 99 24.02 6.91 -4.69
C LYS A 99 24.29 7.25 -6.14
N VAL A 100 23.60 8.27 -6.65
CA VAL A 100 23.75 8.78 -8.01
C VAL A 100 25.07 9.49 -8.16
N THR A 101 26.04 8.77 -8.67
CA THR A 101 27.34 9.28 -9.13
C THR A 101 27.71 8.59 -10.44
N LYS A 102 28.46 9.27 -11.31
CA LYS A 102 28.86 8.69 -12.59
C LYS A 102 29.58 7.34 -12.46
N ALA A 103 30.38 7.17 -11.41
CA ALA A 103 31.09 5.91 -11.15
C ALA A 103 30.15 4.77 -10.72
N ASN A 104 29.20 5.06 -9.83
CA ASN A 104 28.26 4.07 -9.34
C ASN A 104 27.24 3.66 -10.42
N LEU A 105 26.73 4.63 -11.19
CA LEU A 105 25.79 4.35 -12.26
C LEU A 105 26.43 3.49 -13.36
N LYS A 106 27.70 3.75 -13.72
CA LYS A 106 28.40 2.89 -14.69
C LYS A 106 28.58 1.45 -14.18
N LYS A 107 28.77 1.25 -12.87
CA LYS A 107 28.82 -0.11 -12.27
C LYS A 107 27.43 -0.76 -12.22
N ALA A 108 26.38 0.05 -12.18
CA ALA A 108 25.00 -0.41 -12.13
C ALA A 108 24.42 -0.73 -13.52
N VAL A 109 25.12 -0.40 -14.61
CA VAL A 109 24.71 -0.79 -15.97
C VAL A 109 24.54 -2.30 -16.06
N GLY A 110 23.44 -2.75 -16.63
CA GLY A 110 23.04 -4.16 -16.71
C GLY A 110 22.19 -4.64 -15.53
N ARG A 111 22.13 -3.88 -14.42
CA ARG A 111 21.22 -4.16 -13.31
C ARG A 111 19.84 -3.57 -13.56
N LYS A 112 18.84 -4.15 -12.91
CA LYS A 112 17.43 -3.78 -13.08
C LYS A 112 16.99 -2.78 -12.00
N LEU A 113 16.29 -1.72 -12.39
CA LEU A 113 15.70 -0.77 -11.46
C LEU A 113 14.54 -1.39 -10.70
N ALA A 114 14.54 -1.22 -9.38
CA ALA A 114 13.48 -1.67 -8.50
C ALA A 114 12.38 -0.61 -8.31
N ALA A 115 12.74 0.67 -8.40
CA ALA A 115 11.82 1.79 -8.32
C ALA A 115 12.03 2.79 -9.48
N ARG A 116 11.03 3.61 -9.73
CA ARG A 116 11.10 4.71 -10.71
C ARG A 116 12.14 5.74 -10.32
N VAL A 117 12.88 6.24 -11.30
CA VAL A 117 13.70 7.43 -11.13
C VAL A 117 12.87 8.64 -11.54
N LEU A 118 12.64 9.54 -10.59
CA LEU A 118 11.81 10.72 -10.77
C LEU A 118 12.67 11.98 -10.79
N SER A 119 12.31 12.92 -11.65
CA SER A 119 12.71 14.31 -11.52
C SER A 119 11.59 15.07 -10.85
N THR A 120 11.87 15.66 -9.71
CA THR A 120 10.89 16.37 -8.91
C THR A 120 11.17 17.85 -8.93
N TRP A 121 10.16 18.68 -9.23
CA TRP A 121 10.25 20.13 -9.11
C TRP A 121 8.99 20.69 -8.46
N VAL A 122 9.10 21.88 -7.89
CA VAL A 122 7.98 22.60 -7.32
C VAL A 122 7.51 23.65 -8.32
N GLU A 123 6.24 23.66 -8.61
CA GLU A 123 5.58 24.65 -9.45
C GLU A 123 4.64 25.49 -8.58
N ASP A 124 4.90 26.80 -8.55
CA ASP A 124 4.10 27.72 -7.76
C ASP A 124 2.95 28.29 -8.61
N PHE A 125 1.74 28.10 -8.14
CA PHE A 125 0.53 28.69 -8.71
C PHE A 125 -0.02 29.77 -7.79
N VAL A 126 -0.41 30.87 -8.35
CA VAL A 126 -1.18 31.89 -7.64
C VAL A 126 -2.65 31.59 -7.85
N ASP A 127 -3.36 31.33 -6.77
CA ASP A 127 -4.81 31.18 -6.77
C ASP A 127 -5.43 32.55 -7.14
N GLU A 128 -6.14 32.62 -8.25
CA GLU A 128 -6.71 33.88 -8.78
C GLU A 128 -7.82 34.46 -7.87
N ASP A 129 -8.48 33.58 -7.05
CA ASP A 129 -9.58 33.99 -6.19
C ASP A 129 -9.11 34.46 -4.81
N THR A 130 -8.06 33.81 -4.26
CA THR A 130 -7.57 34.10 -2.92
C THR A 130 -6.27 34.89 -2.90
N GLY A 131 -5.51 34.90 -4.01
CA GLY A 131 -4.18 35.51 -4.11
C GLY A 131 -3.10 34.75 -3.35
N GLU A 132 -3.40 33.56 -2.83
CA GLU A 132 -2.43 32.71 -2.14
C GLU A 132 -1.55 31.95 -3.13
N VAL A 133 -0.25 31.82 -2.81
CA VAL A 133 0.68 30.99 -3.60
C VAL A 133 0.56 29.54 -3.13
N VAL A 134 0.08 28.69 -4.02
CA VAL A 134 0.01 27.24 -3.80
C VAL A 134 1.16 26.58 -4.54
N SER A 135 2.11 26.02 -3.78
CA SER A 135 3.23 25.26 -4.32
C SER A 135 2.82 23.79 -4.57
N ILE A 136 2.86 23.35 -5.82
CA ILE A 136 2.53 21.97 -6.20
C ILE A 136 3.81 21.26 -6.61
N GLU A 137 4.09 20.14 -5.94
CA GLU A 137 5.17 19.25 -6.32
C GLU A 137 4.80 18.47 -7.58
N ARG A 138 5.64 18.54 -8.60
CA ARG A 138 5.50 17.83 -9.87
C ARG A 138 6.57 16.77 -9.99
N ASN A 139 6.16 15.59 -10.42
CA ASN A 139 7.04 14.45 -10.64
C ASN A 139 7.00 14.02 -12.10
N ASN A 140 8.17 13.93 -12.73
CA ASN A 140 8.30 13.35 -14.06
C ASN A 140 9.12 12.06 -13.97
N VAL A 141 8.62 10.99 -14.56
CA VAL A 141 9.31 9.70 -14.61
C VAL A 141 10.40 9.79 -15.68
N ILE A 142 11.66 9.71 -15.27
CA ILE A 142 12.84 9.72 -16.14
C ILE A 142 13.15 8.32 -16.63
N VAL A 143 13.20 7.34 -15.72
CA VAL A 143 13.35 5.92 -16.06
C VAL A 143 12.36 5.14 -15.21
N ASP A 144 11.60 4.24 -15.86
CA ASP A 144 10.58 3.46 -15.17
C ASP A 144 11.20 2.27 -14.42
N ARG A 145 10.47 1.79 -13.41
CA ARG A 145 10.82 0.57 -12.67
C ARG A 145 10.88 -0.63 -13.64
N GLU A 146 11.58 -1.68 -13.25
CA GLU A 146 11.78 -2.88 -14.04
C GLU A 146 12.62 -2.68 -15.32
N THR A 147 13.13 -1.47 -15.56
CA THR A 147 14.04 -1.17 -16.68
C THR A 147 15.45 -1.64 -16.35
N VAL A 148 16.09 -2.34 -17.28
CA VAL A 148 17.52 -2.65 -17.20
C VAL A 148 18.32 -1.42 -17.57
N LEU A 149 19.20 -0.98 -16.64
CA LEU A 149 20.03 0.21 -16.85
C LEU A 149 20.98 0.00 -18.03
N GLN A 150 20.98 0.97 -18.94
CA GLN A 150 21.88 1.06 -20.09
C GLN A 150 22.71 2.35 -19.98
N GLU A 151 23.74 2.48 -20.80
CA GLU A 151 24.63 3.67 -20.77
C GLU A 151 23.87 4.98 -21.02
N GLU A 152 22.85 4.96 -21.88
CA GLU A 152 22.00 6.11 -22.17
C GLU A 152 21.23 6.63 -20.95
N HIS A 153 20.80 5.71 -20.07
CA HIS A 153 20.08 6.07 -18.85
C HIS A 153 20.98 6.76 -17.81
N VAL A 154 22.30 6.53 -17.86
CA VAL A 154 23.27 7.13 -16.92
C VAL A 154 23.24 8.65 -16.98
N GLU A 155 23.22 9.23 -18.18
CA GLU A 155 23.18 10.67 -18.36
C GLU A 155 21.84 11.25 -17.94
N GLN A 156 20.74 10.59 -18.34
CA GLN A 156 19.38 11.00 -17.95
C GLN A 156 19.18 11.00 -16.42
N ILE A 157 19.71 9.99 -15.72
CA ILE A 157 19.62 9.90 -14.25
C ILE A 157 20.49 10.97 -13.59
N LEU A 158 21.67 11.27 -14.11
CA LEU A 158 22.52 12.36 -13.59
C LEU A 158 21.86 13.72 -13.72
N GLU A 159 21.16 13.97 -14.81
CA GLU A 159 20.43 15.23 -15.08
C GLU A 159 19.13 15.34 -14.30
N SER A 160 18.53 14.23 -13.86
CA SER A 160 17.24 14.22 -13.15
C SER A 160 17.29 14.89 -11.78
N GLY A 161 18.46 15.07 -11.19
CA GLY A 161 18.64 15.57 -9.83
C GLY A 161 18.37 14.54 -8.73
N ALA A 162 18.05 13.28 -9.08
CA ALA A 162 17.88 12.21 -8.12
C ALA A 162 19.18 11.97 -7.33
N LYS A 163 19.07 11.78 -6.03
CA LYS A 163 20.23 11.55 -5.15
C LYS A 163 20.62 10.08 -5.08
N THR A 164 19.63 9.20 -5.15
CA THR A 164 19.76 7.76 -5.06
C THR A 164 18.85 7.07 -6.07
N ILE A 165 19.23 5.86 -6.44
CA ILE A 165 18.39 4.92 -7.22
C ILE A 165 18.31 3.60 -6.47
N LEU A 166 17.25 2.86 -6.72
CA LEU A 166 17.04 1.53 -6.16
C LEU A 166 17.19 0.47 -7.25
N LEU A 167 18.02 -0.51 -6.98
CA LEU A 167 18.27 -1.65 -7.85
C LEU A 167 17.76 -2.93 -7.19
N HIS A 168 17.26 -3.88 -8.01
CA HIS A 168 16.94 -5.21 -7.50
C HIS A 168 18.17 -5.85 -6.84
N LYS A 169 17.98 -6.50 -5.71
CA LYS A 169 19.05 -7.30 -5.08
C LYS A 169 19.40 -8.49 -5.95
N GLU A 170 20.70 -8.73 -6.13
CA GLU A 170 21.19 -9.79 -7.02
C GLU A 170 21.19 -11.19 -6.37
N ASN A 171 21.28 -11.28 -5.04
CA ASN A 171 21.56 -12.54 -4.33
C ASN A 171 20.42 -12.99 -3.40
N LEU A 172 19.17 -12.96 -3.90
CA LEU A 172 18.02 -13.44 -3.15
C LEU A 172 17.75 -14.92 -3.45
N SER A 173 18.67 -15.81 -3.06
CA SER A 173 18.49 -17.26 -3.26
C SER A 173 17.45 -17.82 -2.27
N GLY A 174 16.45 -18.50 -2.77
CA GLY A 174 15.50 -19.33 -2.01
C GLY A 174 14.22 -18.65 -1.56
N ILE A 175 14.02 -17.36 -1.84
CA ILE A 175 12.78 -16.61 -1.51
C ILE A 175 12.27 -15.96 -2.80
N ASP A 176 10.99 -16.16 -3.08
CA ASP A 176 10.34 -15.48 -4.21
C ASP A 176 9.91 -14.07 -3.80
N PHE A 177 10.75 -13.09 -4.12
CA PHE A 177 10.48 -11.67 -3.87
C PHE A 177 9.64 -11.01 -4.99
N SER A 178 9.30 -11.75 -6.04
CA SER A 178 8.57 -11.22 -7.18
C SER A 178 7.19 -10.68 -6.81
N ILE A 179 6.60 -11.16 -5.71
CA ILE A 179 5.25 -10.79 -5.28
C ILE A 179 5.10 -9.27 -5.11
N ILE A 180 6.01 -8.62 -4.39
CA ILE A 180 5.92 -7.16 -4.15
C ILE A 180 6.21 -6.39 -5.44
N TYR A 181 7.21 -6.79 -6.22
CA TYR A 181 7.49 -6.17 -7.53
C TYR A 181 6.30 -6.28 -8.48
N ASN A 182 5.69 -7.47 -8.59
CA ASN A 182 4.52 -7.69 -9.42
C ASN A 182 3.33 -6.87 -8.91
N THR A 183 3.18 -6.72 -7.59
CA THR A 183 2.12 -5.91 -6.98
C THR A 183 2.32 -4.42 -7.28
N LEU A 184 3.57 -3.91 -7.19
CA LEU A 184 3.89 -2.54 -7.56
C LEU A 184 3.58 -2.24 -9.04
N GLN A 185 3.80 -3.20 -9.95
CA GLN A 185 3.44 -3.05 -11.37
C GLN A 185 1.92 -2.96 -11.59
N LYS A 186 1.13 -3.59 -10.72
CA LYS A 186 -0.34 -3.58 -10.79
C LYS A 186 -0.96 -2.44 -9.97
N ASP A 187 -0.15 -1.70 -9.22
CA ASP A 187 -0.62 -0.56 -8.43
C ASP A 187 -1.00 0.61 -9.34
N PRO A 188 -2.28 1.05 -9.32
CA PRO A 188 -2.73 2.17 -10.13
C PRO A 188 -2.32 3.53 -9.56
N CYS A 189 -1.79 3.58 -8.33
CA CYS A 189 -1.50 4.81 -7.60
C CYS A 189 0.00 5.07 -7.51
N ASN A 190 0.40 6.34 -7.58
CA ASN A 190 1.78 6.79 -7.46
C ASN A 190 2.04 7.66 -6.23
N SER A 191 0.98 8.04 -5.51
CA SER A 191 1.05 8.89 -4.32
C SER A 191 0.07 8.43 -3.25
N GLU A 192 0.27 8.89 -2.02
CA GLU A 192 -0.65 8.67 -0.91
C GLU A 192 -2.05 9.22 -1.23
N LYS A 193 -2.12 10.42 -1.79
CA LYS A 193 -3.37 11.09 -2.18
C LYS A 193 -4.20 10.24 -3.14
N GLU A 194 -3.58 9.75 -4.21
CA GLU A 194 -4.24 8.87 -5.18
C GLU A 194 -4.72 7.57 -4.53
N ALA A 195 -3.90 6.97 -3.65
CA ALA A 195 -4.22 5.73 -2.97
C ALA A 195 -5.42 5.89 -2.02
N VAL A 196 -5.46 6.98 -1.25
CA VAL A 196 -6.56 7.31 -0.33
C VAL A 196 -7.88 7.47 -1.09
N VAL A 197 -7.88 8.23 -2.19
CA VAL A 197 -9.05 8.42 -3.05
C VAL A 197 -9.48 7.10 -3.71
N TYR A 198 -8.51 6.33 -4.20
CA TYR A 198 -8.79 5.01 -4.80
C TYR A 198 -9.48 4.07 -3.82
N ILE A 199 -8.96 3.95 -2.59
CA ILE A 199 -9.56 3.09 -1.55
C ILE A 199 -10.96 3.58 -1.18
N TYR A 200 -11.15 4.89 -1.04
CA TYR A 200 -12.47 5.46 -0.77
C TYR A 200 -13.50 5.04 -1.82
N ARG A 201 -13.16 5.18 -3.12
CA ARG A 201 -14.03 4.74 -4.24
C ARG A 201 -14.36 3.26 -4.16
N GLN A 202 -13.38 2.41 -3.80
CA GLN A 202 -13.62 0.97 -3.66
C GLN A 202 -14.56 0.64 -2.48
N LEU A 203 -14.47 1.37 -1.38
CA LEU A 203 -15.27 1.11 -0.18
C LEU A 203 -16.68 1.70 -0.27
N ARG A 204 -16.82 2.90 -0.84
CA ARG A 204 -18.07 3.68 -0.85
C ARG A 204 -18.79 3.65 -2.19
N ALA A 205 -18.15 3.20 -3.26
CA ALA A 205 -18.65 3.25 -4.64
C ALA A 205 -19.08 4.67 -5.09
N SER A 206 -18.42 5.71 -4.54
CA SER A 206 -18.66 7.12 -4.84
C SER A 206 -17.35 7.90 -4.78
N GLU A 207 -17.31 9.08 -5.40
CA GLU A 207 -16.19 10.00 -5.25
C GLU A 207 -16.16 10.59 -3.84
N PRO A 208 -14.98 10.81 -3.23
CA PRO A 208 -14.89 11.58 -2.01
C PRO A 208 -15.18 13.06 -2.32
N PRO A 209 -15.85 13.79 -1.41
CA PRO A 209 -16.05 15.22 -1.57
C PRO A 209 -14.72 16.01 -1.53
N ASP A 210 -13.78 15.52 -0.75
CA ASP A 210 -12.43 16.04 -0.59
C ASP A 210 -11.45 14.96 -0.12
N GLU A 211 -10.15 15.26 -0.18
CA GLU A 211 -9.09 14.33 0.26
C GLU A 211 -9.15 14.06 1.77
N ALA A 212 -9.45 15.08 2.58
CA ALA A 212 -9.50 14.95 4.03
C ALA A 212 -10.60 13.95 4.47
N THR A 213 -11.76 13.98 3.81
CA THR A 213 -12.83 13.00 4.03
C THR A 213 -12.40 11.58 3.65
N ALA A 214 -11.66 11.43 2.55
CA ALA A 214 -11.17 10.12 2.14
C ALA A 214 -10.13 9.56 3.14
N ARG A 215 -9.22 10.40 3.62
CA ARG A 215 -8.22 10.07 4.65
C ARG A 215 -8.87 9.70 5.98
N ASP A 216 -9.85 10.47 6.44
CA ASP A 216 -10.63 10.21 7.66
C ASP A 216 -11.31 8.82 7.65
N VAL A 217 -11.76 8.35 6.48
CA VAL A 217 -12.34 7.01 6.37
C VAL A 217 -11.30 5.93 6.64
N ILE A 218 -10.07 6.07 6.12
CA ILE A 218 -9.00 5.08 6.34
C ILE A 218 -8.53 5.12 7.79
N GLU A 219 -8.37 6.31 8.35
CA GLU A 219 -8.01 6.50 9.75
C GLU A 219 -9.04 5.86 10.69
N LYS A 220 -10.32 6.08 10.43
CA LYS A 220 -11.40 5.46 11.20
C LYS A 220 -11.50 3.94 11.04
N LEU A 221 -11.01 3.39 9.92
CA LEU A 221 -11.02 1.94 9.69
C LEU A 221 -9.98 1.20 10.52
N PHE A 222 -8.77 1.78 10.71
CA PHE A 222 -7.62 1.04 11.22
C PHE A 222 -6.91 1.71 12.41
N PHE A 223 -7.08 3.03 12.60
CA PHE A 223 -6.30 3.81 13.57
C PHE A 223 -7.14 4.51 14.65
N SER A 224 -8.46 4.35 14.62
CA SER A 224 -9.34 4.94 15.62
C SER A 224 -9.63 3.99 16.77
N ASP A 225 -9.14 4.27 17.97
CA ASP A 225 -9.36 3.48 19.21
C ASP A 225 -10.84 3.17 19.48
N LYS A 226 -11.73 4.08 19.06
CA LYS A 226 -13.17 3.89 19.23
C LYS A 226 -13.77 2.88 18.26
N ARG A 227 -13.09 2.61 17.12
CA ARG A 227 -13.64 1.80 16.03
C ARG A 227 -12.82 0.57 15.69
N TYR A 228 -11.56 0.54 16.06
CA TYR A 228 -10.64 -0.55 15.76
C TYR A 228 -9.87 -0.96 17.02
N ASP A 229 -9.89 -2.24 17.32
CA ASP A 229 -9.20 -2.82 18.47
C ASP A 229 -8.74 -4.23 18.09
N LEU A 230 -7.48 -4.49 18.28
CA LEU A 230 -6.89 -5.83 17.98
C LEU A 230 -7.07 -6.84 19.12
N GLY A 231 -7.43 -6.39 20.32
CA GLY A 231 -7.58 -7.19 21.53
C GLY A 231 -6.37 -7.18 22.45
#